data_5b3aaad278d1fdddef4764dd13b7b3ef
#
_entry.id   5b3aaad278d1fdddef4764dd13b7b3ef
#
_cell.length_a   1.000
_cell.length_b   1.000
_cell.length_c   1.000
_cell.angle_alpha   90.00
_cell.angle_beta   90.00
_cell.angle_gamma   90.00
#
_symmetry.space_group_name_H-M   'P 1'
#
loop_
_entity.id
_entity.type
_entity.pdbx_description
1 polymer ?
#
loop_
_entity_poly.entity_id
_entity_poly.type
_entity_poly.pdbx_seq_one_letter_code
_entity_poly.pdbx_strand_id
1 'polypeptide(L)'
;MAVARKKDKEQNTHTYTIEVSRAKELDSGDIALDLIVNGVSIYGAFYVTREVDGKETSFLSFPSRKGSDGKYYKYVYFPMNDARLAQLEKDIEAAI
;
A
#
# COMPACT_ATOMS: atom_id res chain seq x y z
N MET A 1 -11.36 -20.62 24.25
CA MET A 1 -11.93 -20.79 23.49
C MET A 1 -11.36 -20.50 22.34
N ALA A 2 -11.35 -21.01 21.67
CA ALA A 2 -10.69 -20.81 20.58
C ALA A 2 -11.36 -19.90 19.73
N VAL A 3 -10.65 -19.15 19.14
CA VAL A 3 -11.19 -18.29 18.24
C VAL A 3 -11.25 -19.00 16.96
N ALA A 4 -12.34 -19.07 16.39
CA ALA A 4 -12.45 -19.80 15.19
C ALA A 4 -12.06 -18.99 14.06
N ARG A 5 -10.87 -19.12 13.65
CA ARG A 5 -10.53 -18.42 12.63
C ARG A 5 -10.23 -19.18 11.45
N LYS A 6 -10.35 -20.40 11.46
CA LYS A 6 -9.98 -21.12 10.33
C LYS A 6 -10.73 -20.78 9.14
N LYS A 7 -11.92 -20.39 9.27
CA LYS A 7 -12.62 -20.10 8.10
C LYS A 7 -12.17 -18.83 7.52
N ASP A 8 -11.35 -18.14 8.20
CA ASP A 8 -10.92 -16.90 7.69
C ASP A 8 -10.03 -17.02 6.52
N LYS A 9 -9.49 -18.15 6.26
CA LYS A 9 -8.61 -18.25 5.17
C LYS A 9 -9.28 -17.99 3.88
N GLU A 10 -10.49 -18.31 3.74
CA GLU A 10 -11.05 -18.01 2.47
C GLU A 10 -11.63 -16.62 2.52
N GLN A 11 -11.46 -15.95 3.64
CA GLN A 11 -11.90 -14.60 3.76
C GLN A 11 -10.77 -13.67 3.52
N ASN A 12 -9.90 -13.97 2.64
CA ASN A 12 -8.83 -13.05 2.36
C ASN A 12 -9.29 -11.79 1.73
N THR A 13 -10.55 -11.70 1.40
CA THR A 13 -11.05 -10.49 0.82
C THR A 13 -11.43 -9.58 1.95
N HIS A 14 -10.47 -8.97 2.56
CA HIS A 14 -10.75 -7.99 3.58
C HIS A 14 -11.48 -6.80 2.98
N THR A 15 -12.52 -6.37 3.66
CA THR A 15 -13.29 -5.23 3.19
C THR A 15 -12.80 -4.00 3.92
N TYR A 16 -12.24 -3.06 3.19
CA TYR A 16 -11.80 -1.81 3.76
C TYR A 16 -11.80 -0.75 2.67
N THR A 17 -11.84 0.50 3.09
CA THR A 17 -11.82 1.61 2.15
C THR A 17 -10.45 2.25 2.16
N ILE A 18 -10.01 2.71 1.01
CA ILE A 18 -8.76 3.44 0.88
C ILE A 18 -9.06 4.74 0.15
N GLU A 19 -8.60 5.85 0.70
CA GLU A 19 -8.70 7.13 0.05
C GLU A 19 -7.31 7.73 -0.04
N VAL A 20 -7.01 8.40 -1.14
CA VAL A 20 -5.76 9.11 -1.29
C VAL A 20 -6.03 10.54 -0.85
N SER A 21 -5.49 10.94 0.29
CA SER A 21 -5.69 12.30 0.77
C SER A 21 -4.65 13.25 0.20
N ARG A 22 -3.51 12.72 -0.24
CA ARG A 22 -2.48 13.53 -0.84
C ARG A 22 -1.58 12.65 -1.70
N ALA A 23 -1.18 13.15 -2.86
CA ALA A 23 -0.25 12.45 -3.73
C ALA A 23 0.71 13.48 -4.31
N LYS A 24 2.00 13.20 -4.26
CA LYS A 24 3.02 14.08 -4.78
C LYS A 24 4.05 13.28 -5.55
N GLU A 25 4.24 13.62 -6.80
CA GLU A 25 5.23 12.96 -7.62
C GLU A 25 6.62 13.48 -7.28
N LEU A 26 7.55 12.56 -7.07
CA LEU A 26 8.91 12.91 -6.72
C LEU A 26 9.80 12.88 -7.96
N ASP A 27 10.99 13.46 -7.84
CA ASP A 27 11.92 13.48 -8.97
C ASP A 27 12.32 12.09 -9.41
N SER A 28 12.28 11.13 -8.51
CA SER A 28 12.63 9.76 -8.84
C SER A 28 11.54 9.04 -9.64
N GLY A 29 10.36 9.64 -9.74
CA GLY A 29 9.24 9.00 -10.39
C GLY A 29 8.32 8.30 -9.42
N ASP A 30 8.74 8.09 -8.18
CA ASP A 30 7.86 7.53 -7.17
C ASP A 30 6.87 8.59 -6.73
N ILE A 31 5.75 8.15 -6.18
CA ILE A 31 4.72 9.07 -5.72
C ILE A 31 4.55 8.93 -4.22
N ALA A 32 4.78 10.03 -3.50
CA ALA A 32 4.59 10.04 -2.06
C ALA A 32 3.10 10.16 -1.79
N LEU A 33 2.60 9.34 -0.88
CA LEU A 33 1.17 9.25 -0.61
C LEU A 33 0.85 9.44 0.86
N ASP A 34 -0.27 10.10 1.09
CA ASP A 34 -0.95 10.07 2.37
C ASP A 34 -2.28 9.40 2.11
N LEU A 35 -2.60 8.41 2.89
CA LEU A 35 -3.78 7.58 2.68
C LEU A 35 -4.70 7.63 3.90
N ILE A 36 -5.97 7.38 3.67
CA ILE A 36 -6.91 7.18 4.75
C ILE A 36 -7.52 5.80 4.52
N VAL A 37 -7.26 4.89 5.45
CA VAL A 37 -7.72 3.51 5.34
C VAL A 37 -8.66 3.25 6.50
N ASN A 38 -9.94 3.02 6.19
CA ASN A 38 -10.97 2.84 7.20
C ASN A 38 -10.95 3.97 8.22
N GLY A 39 -10.76 5.21 7.75
CA GLY A 39 -10.76 6.35 8.65
C GLY A 39 -9.44 6.62 9.36
N VAL A 40 -8.44 5.78 9.15
CA VAL A 40 -7.13 5.96 9.79
C VAL A 40 -6.18 6.61 8.80
N SER A 41 -5.58 7.71 9.19
CA SER A 41 -4.62 8.40 8.32
C SER A 41 -3.27 7.72 8.39
N ILE A 42 -2.69 7.44 7.23
CA ILE A 42 -1.40 6.78 7.10
C ILE A 42 -0.50 7.68 6.28
N TYR A 43 0.62 8.07 6.85
CA TYR A 43 1.57 8.94 6.19
C TYR A 43 2.84 8.18 5.84
N GLY A 44 3.49 8.57 4.79
CA GLY A 44 4.78 7.96 4.45
C GLY A 44 4.69 6.73 3.57
N ALA A 45 3.59 6.56 2.87
CA ALA A 45 3.49 5.49 1.89
C ALA A 45 3.99 6.00 0.54
N PHE A 46 4.40 5.09 -0.33
CA PHE A 46 4.86 5.45 -1.66
C PHE A 46 4.28 4.49 -2.68
N TYR A 47 3.90 5.02 -3.83
CA TYR A 47 3.54 4.20 -4.96
C TYR A 47 4.77 4.14 -5.85
N VAL A 48 5.33 2.95 -5.99
CA VAL A 48 6.65 2.76 -6.59
C VAL A 48 6.50 1.97 -7.88
N THR A 49 7.17 2.43 -8.94
CA THR A 49 7.20 1.72 -10.21
C THR A 49 8.64 1.37 -10.53
N ARG A 50 8.87 0.11 -10.83
CA ARG A 50 10.21 -0.38 -11.16
C ARG A 50 10.11 -1.25 -12.40
N GLU A 51 11.19 -1.30 -13.14
CA GLU A 51 11.28 -2.18 -14.28
C GLU A 51 12.03 -3.42 -13.86
N VAL A 52 11.41 -4.58 -14.01
CA VAL A 52 12.02 -5.85 -13.63
C VAL A 52 11.95 -6.76 -14.85
N ASP A 53 13.08 -7.20 -15.33
CA ASP A 53 13.18 -8.09 -16.50
C ASP A 53 12.45 -7.52 -17.71
N GLY A 54 12.57 -6.23 -17.92
CA GLY A 54 11.94 -5.58 -19.06
C GLY A 54 10.46 -5.29 -18.87
N LYS A 55 9.92 -5.60 -17.70
CA LYS A 55 8.51 -5.34 -17.41
C LYS A 55 8.37 -4.30 -16.33
N GLU A 56 7.43 -3.38 -16.54
CA GLU A 56 7.17 -2.37 -15.54
C GLU A 56 6.25 -2.94 -14.47
N THR A 57 6.67 -2.82 -13.23
CA THR A 57 5.93 -3.34 -12.08
C THR A 57 5.69 -2.23 -11.09
N SER A 58 4.48 -2.11 -10.60
CA SER A 58 4.13 -1.10 -9.61
C SER A 58 3.63 -1.75 -8.34
N PHE A 59 3.93 -1.14 -7.22
CA PHE A 59 3.47 -1.65 -5.93
C PHE A 59 3.38 -0.52 -4.92
N LEU A 60 2.65 -0.78 -3.85
CA LEU A 60 2.50 0.17 -2.76
C LEU A 60 3.54 -0.17 -1.69
N SER A 61 4.39 0.80 -1.39
CA SER A 61 5.40 0.65 -0.36
C SER A 61 4.85 1.24 0.93
N PHE A 62 4.79 0.42 1.96
CA PHE A 62 4.22 0.85 3.25
C PHE A 62 5.25 1.57 4.10
N PRO A 63 4.81 2.43 5.01
CA PRO A 63 5.72 3.06 5.94
C PRO A 63 6.52 2.03 6.73
N SER A 64 7.82 2.21 6.81
CA SER A 64 8.67 1.24 7.49
C SER A 64 9.91 1.95 8.02
N ARG A 65 10.65 1.25 8.87
CA ARG A 65 11.90 1.77 9.37
C ARG A 65 12.96 0.69 9.29
N LYS A 66 14.21 1.11 9.25
CA LYS A 66 15.32 0.18 9.21
C LYS A 66 15.71 -0.17 10.63
N GLY A 67 15.78 -1.44 10.94
CA GLY A 67 16.18 -1.90 12.26
C GLY A 67 17.69 -1.95 12.40
N SER A 68 18.14 -2.22 13.62
CA SER A 68 19.58 -2.29 13.88
C SER A 68 20.21 -3.48 13.19
N ASP A 69 19.42 -4.47 12.79
CA ASP A 69 19.92 -5.63 12.07
C ASP A 69 19.99 -5.40 10.57
N GLY A 70 19.67 -4.20 10.11
CA GLY A 70 19.70 -3.87 8.69
C GLY A 70 18.44 -4.22 7.94
N LYS A 71 17.47 -4.85 8.60
CA LYS A 71 16.22 -5.21 7.95
C LYS A 71 15.19 -4.11 8.13
N TYR A 72 14.24 -4.07 7.20
CA TYR A 72 13.17 -3.08 7.27
C TYR A 72 11.94 -3.69 7.91
N TYR A 73 11.32 -2.97 8.82
CA TYR A 73 10.12 -3.39 9.52
C TYR A 73 9.02 -2.41 9.22
N LYS A 74 7.89 -2.92 8.72
CA LYS A 74 6.76 -2.07 8.36
C LYS A 74 6.01 -1.61 9.60
N TYR A 75 5.65 -0.34 9.62
CA TYR A 75 4.78 0.18 10.66
C TYR A 75 3.33 -0.23 10.39
N VAL A 76 2.99 -0.35 9.12
CA VAL A 76 1.62 -0.58 8.70
C VAL A 76 1.63 -1.56 7.54
N TYR A 77 0.66 -2.44 7.52
CA TYR A 77 0.49 -3.33 6.40
C TYR A 77 -0.98 -3.65 6.23
N PHE A 78 -1.46 -3.70 5.01
CA PHE A 78 -2.77 -4.24 4.68
C PHE A 78 -2.66 -4.90 3.32
N PRO A 79 -3.47 -5.94 3.08
CA PRO A 79 -3.31 -6.67 1.83
C PRO A 79 -3.84 -5.87 0.65
N MET A 80 -3.14 -5.98 -0.47
CA MET A 80 -3.53 -5.36 -1.71
C MET A 80 -3.58 -6.44 -2.77
N ASN A 81 -4.61 -6.41 -3.59
CA ASN A 81 -4.65 -7.29 -4.75
C ASN A 81 -4.62 -6.42 -6.00
N ASP A 82 -4.62 -7.03 -7.15
CA ASP A 82 -4.49 -6.29 -8.41
C ASP A 82 -5.62 -5.32 -8.62
N ALA A 83 -6.83 -5.70 -8.23
CA ALA A 83 -7.98 -4.81 -8.42
C ALA A 83 -7.86 -3.57 -7.54
N ARG A 84 -7.41 -3.75 -6.28
CA ARG A 84 -7.25 -2.62 -5.39
C ARG A 84 -6.10 -1.73 -5.83
N LEU A 85 -5.03 -2.33 -6.33
CA LEU A 85 -3.90 -1.56 -6.81
C LEU A 85 -4.31 -0.73 -8.03
N ALA A 86 -5.11 -1.30 -8.92
CA ALA A 86 -5.59 -0.56 -10.09
C ALA A 86 -6.49 0.61 -9.68
N GLN A 87 -7.32 0.41 -8.66
CA GLN A 87 -8.17 1.48 -8.17
C GLN A 87 -7.33 2.57 -7.52
N LEU A 88 -6.32 2.16 -6.76
CA LEU A 88 -5.42 3.12 -6.12
C LEU A 88 -4.71 3.97 -7.17
N GLU A 89 -4.30 3.34 -8.27
CA GLU A 89 -3.62 4.07 -9.33
C GLU A 89 -4.52 5.14 -9.93
N LYS A 90 -5.80 4.82 -10.13
CA LYS A 90 -6.73 5.82 -10.62
C LYS A 90 -6.93 6.95 -9.63
N ASP A 91 -7.00 6.61 -8.34
CA ASP A 91 -7.18 7.62 -7.31
C ASP A 91 -5.96 8.54 -7.23
N ILE A 92 -4.78 7.99 -7.42
CA ILE A 92 -3.57 8.80 -7.44
C ILE A 92 -3.58 9.75 -8.63
N GLU A 93 -3.95 9.25 -9.80
CA GLU A 93 -4.00 10.10 -10.99
C GLU A 93 -4.97 11.26 -10.81
N ALA A 94 -6.05 11.03 -10.11
CA ALA A 94 -7.02 12.08 -9.86
C ALA A 94 -6.51 13.08 -8.82
N ALA A 95 -5.59 12.69 -7.97
CA ALA A 95 -5.11 13.54 -6.89
C ALA A 95 -3.87 14.36 -7.24
N ILE A 96 -3.16 13.97 -8.28
CA ILE A 96 -1.92 14.68 -8.67
C ILE A 96 -2.23 15.98 -9.39
#